data_9d9d5b8dd1779ede3ed9c116f57c213a
#
_entry.id   9d9d5b8dd1779ede3ed9c116f57c213a
#
_cell.length_a   1.000
_cell.length_b   1.000
_cell.length_c   1.000
_cell.angle_alpha   90.00
_cell.angle_beta   90.00
_cell.angle_gamma   90.00
#
_symmetry.space_group_name_H-M   'P 1'
#
loop_
_entity.id
_entity.type
_entity.pdbx_description
1 polymer ?
#
loop_
_entity_poly.entity_id
_entity_poly.type
_entity_poly.pdbx_seq_one_letter_code
_entity_poly.pdbx_strand_id
1 'polypeptide(L)'
;MKKAEREEIWGRVNTQAEEVFRDDESMRGFLNFMAQCTPQSTRNLLLLYEQDPSITQPRTPDRWKEEGRTVYGNVEGYLFFADQEYQRKDGTRGSGYVITKAYDISQTRGPRLIPPAKHLPEEIIAAMIEQSPVPLAISDQLPQGVEAQYVPKQRTIYVRNGMNETATICAIAREQAHAGFDTAGMGYYRQAYAAQAYCAAYVTAQKFGLDTSAFRFDTVCRNCAEMSAEEKRGFIGEVKSAAYTVNRDIQRCFQDLDQIIQPDGFSIEAKKPSKPSKAKDGQTQETPR
;
A
#
# COMPACT_ATOMS: atom_id res chain seq x y z
N MET A 1 16.60 -3.64 23.67
CA MET A 1 15.72 -2.49 23.94
C MET A 1 15.05 -2.66 25.30
N LYS A 2 15.05 -1.63 26.14
CA LYS A 2 14.45 -1.65 27.48
C LYS A 2 12.91 -1.56 27.36
N LYS A 3 12.17 -2.06 28.38
CA LYS A 3 10.70 -2.00 28.40
C LYS A 3 10.17 -0.55 28.25
N ALA A 4 10.77 0.38 28.97
CA ALA A 4 10.41 1.80 28.93
C ALA A 4 10.54 2.41 27.52
N GLU A 5 11.60 2.11 26.79
CA GLU A 5 11.82 2.59 25.42
C GLU A 5 10.75 2.04 24.45
N ARG A 6 10.31 0.79 24.65
CA ARG A 6 9.20 0.22 23.86
C ARG A 6 7.87 0.91 24.17
N GLU A 7 7.60 1.20 25.43
CA GLU A 7 6.41 1.90 25.89
C GLU A 7 6.37 3.34 25.33
N GLU A 8 7.51 4.02 25.29
CA GLU A 8 7.64 5.35 24.69
C GLU A 8 7.27 5.34 23.19
N ILE A 9 7.83 4.40 22.40
CA ILE A 9 7.56 4.29 20.97
C ILE A 9 6.06 3.95 20.72
N TRP A 10 5.46 3.11 21.57
CA TRP A 10 4.02 2.86 21.52
C TRP A 10 3.20 4.11 21.88
N GLY A 11 3.69 4.92 22.82
CA GLY A 11 3.09 6.22 23.13
C GLY A 11 3.03 7.13 21.90
N ARG A 12 4.14 7.22 21.13
CA ARG A 12 4.18 7.98 19.88
C ARG A 12 3.17 7.49 18.84
N VAL A 13 3.05 6.15 18.66
CA VAL A 13 2.03 5.56 17.76
C VAL A 13 0.61 5.94 18.19
N ASN A 14 0.32 5.93 19.50
CA ASN A 14 -0.99 6.30 20.04
C ASN A 14 -1.30 7.78 19.84
N THR A 15 -0.36 8.65 20.17
CA THR A 15 -0.48 10.10 19.95
C THR A 15 -0.71 10.41 18.48
N GLN A 16 0.06 9.75 17.58
CA GLN A 16 -0.13 9.95 16.15
C GLN A 16 -1.50 9.45 15.67
N ALA A 17 -2.03 8.36 16.24
CA ALA A 17 -3.38 7.92 15.93
C ALA A 17 -4.45 8.94 16.34
N GLU A 18 -4.26 9.64 17.45
CA GLU A 18 -5.15 10.74 17.89
C GLU A 18 -5.03 11.94 16.95
N GLU A 19 -3.81 12.35 16.59
CA GLU A 19 -3.54 13.49 15.70
C GLU A 19 -4.15 13.32 14.30
N VAL A 20 -4.20 12.11 13.76
CA VAL A 20 -4.84 11.80 12.47
C VAL A 20 -6.32 12.21 12.46
N PHE A 21 -7.03 12.08 13.59
CA PHE A 21 -8.47 12.38 13.70
C PHE A 21 -8.75 13.80 14.23
N ARG A 22 -7.74 14.66 14.35
CA ARG A 22 -7.90 16.01 14.86
C ARG A 22 -8.81 16.87 13.98
N ASP A 23 -8.58 16.86 12.67
CA ASP A 23 -9.30 17.66 11.67
C ASP A 23 -9.20 17.08 10.24
N ASP A 24 -9.90 17.71 9.27
CA ASP A 24 -9.91 17.29 7.86
C ASP A 24 -8.49 17.26 7.27
N GLU A 25 -7.65 18.25 7.56
CA GLU A 25 -6.30 18.36 7.01
C GLU A 25 -5.38 17.26 7.54
N SER A 26 -5.43 16.98 8.84
CA SER A 26 -4.67 15.92 9.48
C SER A 26 -5.04 14.53 8.94
N MET A 27 -6.34 14.26 8.81
CA MET A 27 -6.84 13.02 8.23
C MET A 27 -6.41 12.89 6.76
N ARG A 28 -6.61 13.92 5.97
CA ARG A 28 -6.23 13.98 4.55
C ARG A 28 -4.74 13.74 4.35
N GLY A 29 -3.89 14.40 5.14
CA GLY A 29 -2.45 14.25 5.09
C GLY A 29 -2.02 12.81 5.35
N PHE A 30 -2.57 12.17 6.37
CA PHE A 30 -2.27 10.78 6.70
C PHE A 30 -2.78 9.79 5.62
N LEU A 31 -3.99 9.99 5.08
CA LEU A 31 -4.52 9.13 4.02
C LEU A 31 -3.74 9.28 2.71
N ASN A 32 -3.24 10.49 2.40
CA ASN A 32 -2.31 10.70 1.29
C ASN A 32 -1.01 9.92 1.47
N PHE A 33 -0.43 9.99 2.67
CA PHE A 33 0.74 9.19 3.02
C PHE A 33 0.46 7.68 2.85
N MET A 34 -0.66 7.19 3.37
CA MET A 34 -1.07 5.78 3.23
C MET A 34 -1.18 5.36 1.76
N ALA A 35 -1.70 6.22 0.88
CA ALA A 35 -1.83 5.94 -0.55
C ALA A 35 -0.47 5.84 -1.27
N GLN A 36 0.50 6.64 -0.87
CA GLN A 36 1.82 6.74 -1.51
C GLN A 36 2.84 5.76 -0.92
N CYS A 37 2.76 5.48 0.37
CA CYS A 37 3.65 4.56 1.05
C CYS A 37 3.40 3.12 0.60
N THR A 38 4.48 2.34 0.43
CA THR A 38 4.35 0.90 0.20
C THR A 38 3.64 0.23 1.38
N PRO A 39 2.92 -0.88 1.16
CA PRO A 39 2.11 -1.52 2.20
C PRO A 39 2.88 -1.81 3.48
N GLN A 40 2.38 -1.28 4.60
CA GLN A 40 2.95 -1.43 5.94
C GLN A 40 1.88 -1.84 6.96
N SER A 41 2.29 -2.30 8.13
CA SER A 41 1.39 -2.46 9.27
C SER A 41 0.86 -1.09 9.74
N THR A 42 -0.32 -1.07 10.36
CA THR A 42 -0.92 0.19 10.89
C THR A 42 0.02 0.93 11.85
N ARG A 43 0.70 0.19 12.74
CA ARG A 43 1.70 0.76 13.66
C ARG A 43 2.89 1.41 12.93
N ASN A 44 3.34 0.80 11.83
CA ASN A 44 4.41 1.37 11.03
C ASN A 44 3.97 2.58 10.24
N LEU A 45 2.76 2.57 9.64
CA LEU A 45 2.23 3.75 8.94
C LEU A 45 2.17 4.97 9.88
N LEU A 46 1.65 4.80 11.09
CA LEU A 46 1.56 5.88 12.09
C LEU A 46 2.94 6.35 12.52
N LEU A 47 3.85 5.43 12.88
CA LEU A 47 5.19 5.78 13.35
C LEU A 47 6.07 6.40 12.25
N LEU A 48 5.93 5.96 11.01
CA LEU A 48 6.66 6.52 9.87
C LEU A 48 6.13 7.91 9.50
N TYR A 49 4.81 8.08 9.47
CA TYR A 49 4.17 9.37 9.16
C TYR A 49 4.56 10.45 10.19
N GLU A 50 4.61 10.09 11.47
CA GLU A 50 5.05 10.99 12.54
C GLU A 50 6.52 11.42 12.36
N GLN A 51 7.37 10.53 11.86
CA GLN A 51 8.79 10.83 11.65
C GLN A 51 9.04 11.63 10.38
N ASP A 52 8.38 11.28 9.28
CA ASP A 52 8.54 11.96 7.98
C ASP A 52 7.40 11.59 7.03
N PRO A 53 6.47 12.53 6.74
CA PRO A 53 5.37 12.30 5.80
C PRO A 53 5.80 12.08 4.34
N SER A 54 7.06 12.30 3.99
CA SER A 54 7.58 12.13 2.63
C SER A 54 8.05 10.70 2.32
N ILE A 55 8.10 9.82 3.31
CA ILE A 55 8.51 8.42 3.14
C ILE A 55 7.56 7.70 2.18
N THR A 56 8.13 6.98 1.22
CA THR A 56 7.35 6.23 0.23
C THR A 56 7.61 4.73 0.27
N GLN A 57 8.86 4.31 0.43
CA GLN A 57 9.27 2.90 0.38
C GLN A 57 10.23 2.55 1.52
N PRO A 58 9.73 2.51 2.77
CA PRO A 58 10.57 2.17 3.93
C PRO A 58 10.86 0.66 3.97
N ARG A 59 12.15 0.30 4.06
CA ARG A 59 12.60 -1.09 4.21
C ARG A 59 13.82 -1.17 5.12
N THR A 60 14.01 -2.33 5.74
CA THR A 60 15.23 -2.61 6.51
C THR A 60 16.44 -2.72 5.57
N PRO A 61 17.68 -2.52 6.07
CA PRO A 61 18.89 -2.64 5.25
C PRO A 61 19.00 -3.98 4.54
N ASP A 62 18.60 -5.08 5.19
CA ASP A 62 18.65 -6.42 4.59
C ASP A 62 17.70 -6.53 3.40
N ARG A 63 16.48 -5.99 3.51
CA ARG A 63 15.52 -5.94 2.39
C ARG A 63 16.03 -5.09 1.23
N TRP A 64 16.68 -3.96 1.50
CA TRP A 64 17.31 -3.16 0.45
C TRP A 64 18.44 -3.91 -0.26
N LYS A 65 19.23 -4.67 0.52
CA LYS A 65 20.31 -5.49 -0.03
C LYS A 65 19.79 -6.62 -0.92
N GLU A 66 18.69 -7.27 -0.55
CA GLU A 66 18.01 -8.28 -1.39
C GLU A 66 17.58 -7.70 -2.74
N GLU A 67 17.21 -6.43 -2.79
CA GLU A 67 16.83 -5.70 -4.00
C GLU A 67 18.04 -5.06 -4.74
N GLY A 68 19.26 -5.39 -4.33
CA GLY A 68 20.48 -4.87 -4.93
C GLY A 68 20.77 -3.40 -4.59
N ARG A 69 20.11 -2.84 -3.57
CA ARG A 69 20.30 -1.45 -3.13
C ARG A 69 21.10 -1.39 -1.83
N THR A 70 21.79 -0.27 -1.64
CA THR A 70 22.62 -0.01 -0.47
C THR A 70 22.21 1.31 0.17
N VAL A 71 22.02 1.31 1.48
CA VAL A 71 21.75 2.53 2.27
C VAL A 71 23.00 3.43 2.27
N TYR A 72 22.82 4.74 2.19
CA TYR A 72 23.91 5.70 2.31
C TYR A 72 24.50 5.68 3.73
N GLY A 73 25.82 5.83 3.85
CA GLY A 73 26.52 5.70 5.14
C GLY A 73 26.23 6.80 6.16
N ASN A 74 25.71 7.96 5.72
CA ASN A 74 25.59 9.16 6.57
C ASN A 74 24.12 9.54 6.82
N VAL A 75 23.18 8.60 6.67
CA VAL A 75 21.75 8.87 6.86
C VAL A 75 21.25 8.20 8.12
N GLU A 76 20.39 8.88 8.84
CA GLU A 76 19.68 8.29 9.97
C GLU A 76 18.45 7.54 9.46
N GLY A 77 18.25 6.30 9.94
CA GLY A 77 17.08 5.52 9.61
C GLY A 77 15.90 5.85 10.52
N TYR A 78 14.71 5.59 10.03
CA TYR A 78 13.44 5.76 10.74
C TYR A 78 13.17 4.59 11.69
N LEU A 79 12.60 4.85 12.85
CA LEU A 79 12.12 3.80 13.76
C LEU A 79 11.04 2.96 13.07
N PHE A 80 11.16 1.64 13.20
CA PHE A 80 10.34 0.70 12.46
C PHE A 80 10.11 -0.59 13.25
N PHE A 81 8.89 -1.11 13.23
CA PHE A 81 8.55 -2.40 13.79
C PHE A 81 8.78 -3.49 12.73
N ALA A 82 9.88 -4.23 12.82
CA ALA A 82 10.13 -5.40 11.99
C ALA A 82 9.55 -6.65 12.62
N ASP A 83 8.86 -7.46 11.82
CA ASP A 83 8.35 -8.74 12.31
C ASP A 83 9.53 -9.67 12.62
N GLN A 84 9.39 -10.42 13.70
CA GLN A 84 10.39 -11.38 14.17
C GLN A 84 9.71 -12.70 14.54
N GLU A 85 10.18 -13.78 13.95
CA GLU A 85 9.85 -15.12 14.42
C GLU A 85 10.81 -15.50 15.56
N TYR A 86 10.29 -16.17 16.57
CA TYR A 86 11.08 -16.71 17.66
C TYR A 86 10.57 -18.11 18.07
N GLN A 87 11.47 -18.91 18.62
CA GLN A 87 11.10 -20.22 19.17
C GLN A 87 10.75 -20.06 20.66
N ARG A 88 9.56 -20.55 21.04
CA ARG A 88 9.16 -20.59 22.44
C ARG A 88 9.90 -21.71 23.18
N LYS A 89 9.87 -21.65 24.51
CA LYS A 89 10.52 -22.67 25.37
C LYS A 89 9.96 -24.08 25.19
N ASP A 90 8.73 -24.19 24.73
CA ASP A 90 8.03 -25.45 24.41
C ASP A 90 8.34 -25.98 22.99
N GLY A 91 9.25 -25.32 22.26
CA GLY A 91 9.60 -25.68 20.88
C GLY A 91 8.66 -25.14 19.81
N THR A 92 7.54 -24.52 20.15
CA THR A 92 6.62 -23.92 19.18
C THR A 92 7.18 -22.61 18.64
N ARG A 93 6.82 -22.26 17.38
CA ARG A 93 7.16 -20.97 16.79
C ARG A 93 6.19 -19.91 17.28
N GLY A 94 6.71 -18.77 17.66
CA GLY A 94 5.97 -17.57 17.98
C GLY A 94 6.33 -16.46 16.97
N SER A 95 5.39 -15.56 16.75
CA SER A 95 5.65 -14.33 16.01
C SER A 95 5.59 -13.13 16.98
N GLY A 96 6.39 -12.13 16.70
CA GLY A 96 6.44 -10.90 17.45
C GLY A 96 7.06 -9.80 16.60
N TYR A 97 7.59 -8.76 17.23
CA TYR A 97 8.29 -7.70 16.52
C TYR A 97 9.47 -7.18 17.33
N VAL A 98 10.44 -6.67 16.62
CA VAL A 98 11.52 -5.87 17.16
C VAL A 98 11.45 -4.45 16.61
N ILE A 99 11.89 -3.48 17.39
CA ILE A 99 12.06 -2.11 16.88
C ILE A 99 13.47 -2.01 16.33
N THR A 100 13.57 -1.60 15.09
CA THR A 100 14.80 -1.46 14.33
C THR A 100 14.76 -0.16 13.52
N LYS A 101 15.70 0.02 12.62
CA LYS A 101 15.72 1.14 11.67
C LYS A 101 15.29 0.65 10.28
N ALA A 102 14.40 1.40 9.65
CA ALA A 102 14.12 1.31 8.21
C ALA A 102 14.66 2.56 7.51
N TYR A 103 14.87 2.43 6.22
CA TYR A 103 15.37 3.50 5.36
C TYR A 103 14.45 3.64 4.16
N ASP A 104 14.11 4.88 3.79
CA ASP A 104 13.35 5.11 2.59
C ASP A 104 14.21 4.94 1.33
N ILE A 105 13.57 4.71 0.18
CA ILE A 105 14.26 4.59 -1.10
C ILE A 105 15.16 5.79 -1.41
N SER A 106 14.76 6.99 -1.01
CA SER A 106 15.53 8.24 -1.16
C SER A 106 16.87 8.20 -0.39
N GLN A 107 16.98 7.37 0.64
CA GLN A 107 18.18 7.16 1.44
C GLN A 107 19.07 6.02 0.92
N THR A 108 18.80 5.52 -0.30
CA THR A 108 19.52 4.37 -0.86
C THR A 108 20.06 4.65 -2.26
N ARG A 109 21.10 3.93 -2.64
CA ARG A 109 21.65 3.88 -3.99
C ARG A 109 21.57 2.48 -4.57
N GLY A 110 21.37 2.35 -5.88
CA GLY A 110 21.27 1.06 -6.56
C GLY A 110 20.50 1.19 -7.87
N PRO A 111 20.03 0.10 -8.45
CA PRO A 111 19.24 0.10 -9.67
C PRO A 111 18.05 1.04 -9.55
N ARG A 112 17.72 1.76 -10.64
CA ARG A 112 16.53 2.61 -10.69
C ARG A 112 15.30 1.71 -10.61
N LEU A 113 14.43 1.96 -9.65
CA LEU A 113 13.12 1.32 -9.64
C LEU A 113 12.27 1.95 -10.74
N ILE A 114 11.64 1.12 -11.53
CA ILE A 114 10.70 1.57 -12.55
C ILE A 114 9.43 1.99 -11.83
N PRO A 115 8.99 3.26 -11.94
CA PRO A 115 7.72 3.65 -11.36
C PRO A 115 6.59 2.86 -12.04
N PRO A 116 5.51 2.52 -11.32
CA PRO A 116 4.36 1.87 -11.93
C PRO A 116 3.82 2.71 -13.10
N ALA A 117 3.37 2.05 -14.15
CA ALA A 117 2.73 2.71 -15.27
C ALA A 117 1.52 3.53 -14.79
N LYS A 118 1.26 4.65 -15.44
CA LYS A 118 0.02 5.38 -15.24
C LYS A 118 -1.06 4.75 -16.11
N HIS A 119 -2.16 4.39 -15.48
CA HIS A 119 -3.30 3.79 -16.16
C HIS A 119 -4.39 4.82 -16.38
N LEU A 120 -5.12 4.67 -17.49
CA LEU A 120 -6.28 5.50 -17.77
C LEU A 120 -7.45 5.13 -16.84
N PRO A 121 -8.34 6.06 -16.52
CA PRO A 121 -9.51 5.77 -15.66
C PRO A 121 -10.34 4.60 -16.15
N GLU A 122 -10.53 4.44 -17.46
CA GLU A 122 -11.27 3.32 -18.07
C GLU A 122 -10.60 1.98 -17.80
N GLU A 123 -9.26 1.92 -17.84
CA GLU A 123 -8.48 0.71 -17.52
C GLU A 123 -8.63 0.35 -16.04
N ILE A 124 -8.65 1.36 -15.16
CA ILE A 124 -8.87 1.16 -13.74
C ILE A 124 -10.27 0.60 -13.49
N ILE A 125 -11.31 1.16 -14.13
CA ILE A 125 -12.69 0.65 -14.03
C ILE A 125 -12.76 -0.80 -14.51
N ALA A 126 -12.16 -1.11 -15.66
CA ALA A 126 -12.13 -2.47 -16.18
C ALA A 126 -11.48 -3.44 -15.21
N ALA A 127 -10.33 -3.09 -14.64
CA ALA A 127 -9.65 -3.89 -13.63
C ALA A 127 -10.49 -4.06 -12.36
N MET A 128 -11.17 -3.01 -11.89
CA MET A 128 -12.09 -3.08 -10.75
C MET A 128 -13.28 -4.01 -10.99
N ILE A 129 -13.80 -4.06 -12.21
CA ILE A 129 -14.89 -4.97 -12.57
C ILE A 129 -14.39 -6.41 -12.61
N GLU A 130 -13.28 -6.66 -13.26
CA GLU A 130 -12.68 -7.98 -13.43
C GLU A 130 -12.27 -8.61 -12.08
N GLN A 131 -11.64 -7.84 -11.21
CA GLN A 131 -11.12 -8.30 -9.93
C GLN A 131 -12.09 -8.11 -8.76
N SER A 132 -13.33 -7.72 -9.03
CA SER A 132 -14.31 -7.49 -7.96
C SER A 132 -14.62 -8.77 -7.18
N PRO A 133 -14.63 -8.71 -5.83
CA PRO A 133 -14.96 -9.86 -4.99
C PRO A 133 -16.44 -10.29 -5.11
N VAL A 134 -17.26 -9.44 -5.69
CA VAL A 134 -18.70 -9.65 -5.90
C VAL A 134 -19.13 -9.09 -7.26
N PRO A 135 -20.20 -9.60 -7.89
CA PRO A 135 -20.71 -9.07 -9.16
C PRO A 135 -21.00 -7.58 -9.10
N LEU A 136 -20.73 -6.87 -10.20
CA LEU A 136 -21.17 -5.50 -10.43
C LEU A 136 -22.30 -5.49 -11.48
N ALA A 137 -23.30 -4.64 -11.26
CA ALA A 137 -24.41 -4.44 -12.18
C ALA A 137 -24.73 -2.94 -12.31
N ILE A 138 -25.02 -2.50 -13.51
CA ILE A 138 -25.53 -1.13 -13.73
C ILE A 138 -26.99 -1.07 -13.32
N SER A 139 -27.41 -0.02 -12.62
CA SER A 139 -28.79 0.18 -12.20
C SER A 139 -29.19 1.66 -12.23
N ASP A 140 -30.28 1.93 -12.92
CA ASP A 140 -30.94 3.25 -12.93
C ASP A 140 -31.95 3.39 -11.77
N GLN A 141 -32.15 2.32 -10.97
CA GLN A 141 -33.12 2.29 -9.86
C GLN A 141 -32.52 2.66 -8.51
N LEU A 142 -31.25 3.06 -8.46
CA LEU A 142 -30.63 3.53 -7.22
C LEU A 142 -31.33 4.81 -6.72
N PRO A 143 -31.48 4.96 -5.38
CA PRO A 143 -32.06 6.19 -4.80
C PRO A 143 -31.32 7.43 -5.28
N GLN A 144 -32.03 8.57 -5.34
CA GLN A 144 -31.41 9.84 -5.72
C GLN A 144 -30.19 10.15 -4.83
N GLY A 145 -29.08 10.56 -5.44
CA GLY A 145 -27.82 10.86 -4.75
C GLY A 145 -26.98 9.63 -4.35
N VAL A 146 -27.46 8.41 -4.62
CA VAL A 146 -26.68 7.18 -4.41
C VAL A 146 -25.98 6.81 -5.72
N GLU A 147 -24.66 6.87 -5.72
CA GLU A 147 -23.79 6.57 -6.88
C GLU A 147 -23.61 5.07 -7.11
N ALA A 148 -23.39 4.33 -6.02
CA ALA A 148 -23.33 2.87 -6.02
C ALA A 148 -23.79 2.32 -4.67
N GLN A 149 -24.21 1.05 -4.65
CA GLN A 149 -24.64 0.38 -3.43
C GLN A 149 -24.34 -1.11 -3.47
N TYR A 150 -23.58 -1.58 -2.48
CA TYR A 150 -23.48 -3.00 -2.18
C TYR A 150 -24.74 -3.50 -1.46
N VAL A 151 -25.36 -4.56 -1.98
CA VAL A 151 -26.54 -5.20 -1.43
C VAL A 151 -26.15 -6.56 -0.84
N PRO A 152 -26.04 -6.70 0.49
CA PRO A 152 -25.54 -7.91 1.16
C PRO A 152 -26.30 -9.18 0.79
N LYS A 153 -27.63 -9.11 0.76
CA LYS A 153 -28.50 -10.26 0.44
C LYS A 153 -28.26 -10.86 -0.96
N GLN A 154 -27.86 -10.01 -1.91
CA GLN A 154 -27.61 -10.40 -3.29
C GLN A 154 -26.10 -10.57 -3.55
N ARG A 155 -25.26 -10.14 -2.62
CA ARG A 155 -23.81 -10.05 -2.76
C ARG A 155 -23.42 -9.38 -4.08
N THR A 156 -24.06 -8.26 -4.40
CA THR A 156 -23.90 -7.55 -5.67
C THR A 156 -23.73 -6.06 -5.39
N ILE A 157 -22.85 -5.41 -6.15
CA ILE A 157 -22.68 -3.96 -6.17
C ILE A 157 -23.48 -3.42 -7.36
N TYR A 158 -24.44 -2.55 -7.09
CA TYR A 158 -25.15 -1.80 -8.12
C TYR A 158 -24.51 -0.45 -8.31
N VAL A 159 -24.25 -0.06 -9.56
CA VAL A 159 -23.56 1.18 -9.92
C VAL A 159 -24.49 2.01 -10.81
N ARG A 160 -24.62 3.31 -10.51
CA ARG A 160 -25.42 4.24 -11.31
C ARG A 160 -24.81 4.43 -12.69
N ASN A 161 -25.65 4.46 -13.71
CA ASN A 161 -25.24 4.75 -15.08
C ASN A 161 -24.92 6.26 -15.26
N GLY A 162 -24.03 6.58 -16.19
CA GLY A 162 -23.78 7.96 -16.65
C GLY A 162 -22.96 8.85 -15.72
N MET A 163 -22.29 8.29 -14.71
CA MET A 163 -21.30 9.01 -13.91
C MET A 163 -20.00 9.21 -14.70
N ASN A 164 -19.21 10.27 -14.34
CA ASN A 164 -17.84 10.37 -14.83
C ASN A 164 -16.95 9.28 -14.23
N GLU A 165 -15.81 9.05 -14.84
CA GLU A 165 -14.91 7.94 -14.48
C GLU A 165 -14.41 8.05 -13.04
N THR A 166 -13.98 9.24 -12.59
CA THR A 166 -13.52 9.45 -11.22
C THR A 166 -14.61 9.12 -10.19
N ALA A 167 -15.83 9.61 -10.40
CA ALA A 167 -16.96 9.30 -9.53
C ALA A 167 -17.27 7.79 -9.54
N THR A 168 -17.20 7.16 -10.71
CA THR A 168 -17.41 5.71 -10.87
C THR A 168 -16.37 4.91 -10.08
N ILE A 169 -15.09 5.23 -10.21
CA ILE A 169 -13.99 4.56 -9.48
C ILE A 169 -14.19 4.73 -7.98
N CYS A 170 -14.42 5.95 -7.50
CA CYS A 170 -14.63 6.22 -6.08
C CYS A 170 -15.85 5.48 -5.52
N ALA A 171 -16.96 5.45 -6.28
CA ALA A 171 -18.17 4.75 -5.87
C ALA A 171 -17.94 3.23 -5.80
N ILE A 172 -17.32 2.63 -6.82
CA ILE A 172 -17.00 1.20 -6.84
C ILE A 172 -16.03 0.86 -5.71
N ALA A 173 -14.96 1.64 -5.50
CA ALA A 173 -13.99 1.40 -4.42
C ALA A 173 -14.65 1.40 -3.04
N ARG A 174 -15.56 2.35 -2.79
CA ARG A 174 -16.33 2.41 -1.55
C ARG A 174 -17.19 1.17 -1.35
N GLU A 175 -17.88 0.72 -2.39
CA GLU A 175 -18.75 -0.45 -2.30
C GLU A 175 -17.99 -1.78 -2.25
N GLN A 176 -16.82 -1.88 -2.90
CA GLN A 176 -15.91 -3.02 -2.72
C GLN A 176 -15.37 -3.10 -1.30
N ALA A 177 -15.06 -1.95 -0.66
CA ALA A 177 -14.72 -1.92 0.75
C ALA A 177 -15.88 -2.44 1.63
N HIS A 178 -17.12 -2.02 1.37
CA HIS A 178 -18.30 -2.54 2.04
C HIS A 178 -18.48 -4.05 1.85
N ALA A 179 -18.28 -4.56 0.63
CA ALA A 179 -18.33 -5.99 0.35
C ALA A 179 -17.23 -6.76 1.09
N GLY A 180 -16.05 -6.15 1.26
CA GLY A 180 -14.94 -6.71 2.03
C GLY A 180 -15.21 -6.74 3.55
N PHE A 181 -15.96 -5.79 4.08
CA PHE A 181 -16.39 -5.79 5.49
C PHE A 181 -17.52 -6.78 5.78
N ASP A 182 -18.31 -7.16 4.77
CA ASP A 182 -19.36 -8.17 4.88
C ASP A 182 -18.76 -9.59 4.83
N THR A 183 -18.04 -9.94 5.88
CA THR A 183 -17.52 -11.30 6.04
C THR A 183 -18.60 -12.22 6.60
N ALA A 184 -18.77 -13.36 5.98
CA ALA A 184 -19.81 -14.32 6.36
C ALA A 184 -19.78 -14.66 7.87
N GLY A 185 -20.89 -14.45 8.55
CA GLY A 185 -21.09 -14.80 9.96
C GLY A 185 -20.77 -13.70 10.99
N MET A 186 -20.34 -12.51 10.58
CA MET A 186 -19.96 -11.42 11.50
C MET A 186 -21.03 -10.32 11.65
N GLY A 187 -22.20 -10.45 11.02
CA GLY A 187 -23.29 -9.47 11.19
C GLY A 187 -22.94 -8.09 10.60
N TYR A 188 -22.72 -8.00 9.29
CA TYR A 188 -22.41 -6.73 8.63
C TYR A 188 -23.53 -5.70 8.77
N TYR A 189 -23.16 -4.48 9.18
CA TYR A 189 -24.02 -3.32 9.27
C TYR A 189 -23.37 -2.12 8.56
N ARG A 190 -23.97 -1.65 7.46
CA ARG A 190 -23.38 -0.66 6.57
C ARG A 190 -22.93 0.62 7.29
N GLN A 191 -23.74 1.15 8.22
CA GLN A 191 -23.40 2.41 8.89
C GLN A 191 -22.17 2.29 9.80
N ALA A 192 -21.90 1.11 10.35
CA ALA A 192 -20.70 0.88 11.16
C ALA A 192 -19.40 1.05 10.39
N TYR A 193 -19.42 0.79 9.08
CA TYR A 193 -18.23 0.82 8.22
C TYR A 193 -18.27 1.94 7.18
N ALA A 194 -19.27 2.85 7.23
CA ALA A 194 -19.44 3.88 6.22
C ALA A 194 -18.24 4.84 6.14
N ALA A 195 -17.70 5.25 7.28
CA ALA A 195 -16.54 6.12 7.35
C ALA A 195 -15.26 5.44 6.86
N GLN A 196 -15.05 4.16 7.22
CA GLN A 196 -13.91 3.37 6.78
C GLN A 196 -13.94 3.15 5.27
N ALA A 197 -15.12 2.79 4.71
CA ALA A 197 -15.29 2.60 3.28
C ALA A 197 -15.07 3.91 2.50
N TYR A 198 -15.51 5.05 3.04
CA TYR A 198 -15.28 6.37 2.47
C TYR A 198 -13.79 6.73 2.44
N CYS A 199 -13.07 6.52 3.55
CA CYS A 199 -11.63 6.73 3.62
C CYS A 199 -10.86 5.77 2.70
N ALA A 200 -11.29 4.50 2.59
CA ALA A 200 -10.66 3.54 1.70
C ALA A 200 -10.82 3.94 0.21
N ALA A 201 -11.99 4.44 -0.18
CA ALA A 201 -12.19 4.99 -1.54
C ALA A 201 -11.27 6.18 -1.83
N TYR A 202 -11.08 7.07 -0.85
CA TYR A 202 -10.12 8.17 -0.96
C TYR A 202 -8.69 7.67 -1.20
N VAL A 203 -8.22 6.71 -0.37
CA VAL A 203 -6.87 6.14 -0.50
C VAL A 203 -6.69 5.48 -1.87
N THR A 204 -7.71 4.79 -2.38
CA THR A 204 -7.69 4.21 -3.73
C THR A 204 -7.60 5.29 -4.80
N ALA A 205 -8.44 6.32 -4.73
CA ALA A 205 -8.42 7.44 -5.69
C ALA A 205 -7.06 8.15 -5.70
N GLN A 206 -6.48 8.43 -4.54
CA GLN A 206 -5.15 9.03 -4.40
C GLN A 206 -4.04 8.12 -4.96
N LYS A 207 -4.15 6.82 -4.75
CA LYS A 207 -3.18 5.84 -5.28
C LYS A 207 -3.06 5.89 -6.79
N PHE A 208 -4.17 6.12 -7.48
CA PHE A 208 -4.23 6.21 -8.94
C PHE A 208 -4.22 7.65 -9.48
N GLY A 209 -3.99 8.65 -8.63
CA GLY A 209 -3.82 10.04 -9.03
C GLY A 209 -5.12 10.71 -9.52
N LEU A 210 -6.27 10.27 -9.04
CA LEU A 210 -7.56 10.84 -9.39
C LEU A 210 -7.85 12.11 -8.59
N ASP A 211 -8.78 12.93 -9.07
CA ASP A 211 -9.24 14.10 -8.33
C ASP A 211 -10.01 13.69 -7.08
N THR A 212 -9.51 14.12 -5.93
CA THR A 212 -10.08 13.86 -4.60
C THR A 212 -10.55 15.13 -3.90
N SER A 213 -10.63 16.24 -4.62
CA SER A 213 -11.00 17.55 -4.07
C SER A 213 -12.39 17.60 -3.43
N ALA A 214 -13.29 16.69 -3.83
CA ALA A 214 -14.65 16.58 -3.28
C ALA A 214 -14.72 15.89 -1.90
N PHE A 215 -13.71 15.13 -1.50
CA PHE A 215 -13.72 14.46 -0.21
C PHE A 215 -13.61 15.43 0.96
N ARG A 216 -14.33 15.15 2.06
CA ARG A 216 -14.31 15.90 3.33
C ARG A 216 -14.32 14.95 4.50
N PHE A 217 -13.45 15.18 5.47
CA PHE A 217 -13.27 14.29 6.62
C PHE A 217 -13.78 14.87 7.95
N ASP A 218 -14.27 16.10 7.99
CA ASP A 218 -14.78 16.72 9.24
C ASP A 218 -15.80 15.87 9.96
N THR A 219 -16.71 15.21 9.21
CA THR A 219 -17.71 14.33 9.81
C THR A 219 -17.08 13.05 10.35
N VAL A 220 -16.10 12.50 9.66
CA VAL A 220 -15.34 11.33 10.14
C VAL A 220 -14.61 11.67 11.43
N CYS A 221 -13.87 12.78 11.44
CA CYS A 221 -13.12 13.23 12.63
C CYS A 221 -14.04 13.46 13.82
N ARG A 222 -15.18 14.15 13.63
CA ARG A 222 -16.17 14.38 14.70
C ARG A 222 -16.76 13.09 15.25
N ASN A 223 -17.11 12.15 14.40
CA ASN A 223 -17.68 10.87 14.80
C ASN A 223 -16.69 9.99 15.57
N CYS A 224 -15.41 10.19 15.34
CA CYS A 224 -14.33 9.43 15.99
C CYS A 224 -13.68 10.21 17.16
N ALA A 225 -14.17 11.41 17.51
CA ALA A 225 -13.54 12.27 18.51
C ALA A 225 -13.35 11.57 19.87
N GLU A 226 -14.38 10.87 20.33
CA GLU A 226 -14.41 10.18 21.63
C GLU A 226 -13.76 8.78 21.61
N MET A 227 -13.28 8.31 20.45
CA MET A 227 -12.61 7.02 20.34
C MET A 227 -11.25 7.08 21.05
N SER A 228 -10.92 6.01 21.76
CA SER A 228 -9.57 5.79 22.31
C SER A 228 -8.53 5.65 21.18
N ALA A 229 -7.26 5.83 21.51
CA ALA A 229 -6.17 5.61 20.56
C ALA A 229 -6.16 4.18 19.96
N GLU A 230 -6.60 3.19 20.74
CA GLU A 230 -6.72 1.80 20.27
C GLU A 230 -7.83 1.66 19.23
N GLU A 231 -9.00 2.22 19.45
CA GLU A 231 -10.12 2.21 18.50
C GLU A 231 -9.77 2.98 17.24
N LYS A 232 -9.09 4.14 17.35
CA LYS A 232 -8.58 4.90 16.20
C LYS A 232 -7.58 4.09 15.37
N ARG A 233 -6.66 3.37 16.01
CA ARG A 233 -5.76 2.44 15.31
C ARG A 233 -6.52 1.30 14.62
N GLY A 234 -7.56 0.77 15.26
CA GLY A 234 -8.47 -0.22 14.67
C GLY A 234 -9.12 0.31 13.39
N PHE A 235 -9.73 1.50 13.47
CA PHE A 235 -10.32 2.20 12.33
C PHE A 235 -9.31 2.36 11.17
N ILE A 236 -8.11 2.88 11.45
CA ILE A 236 -7.04 3.02 10.45
C ILE A 236 -6.66 1.64 9.85
N GLY A 237 -6.63 0.60 10.67
CA GLY A 237 -6.36 -0.78 10.23
C GLY A 237 -7.40 -1.30 9.25
N GLU A 238 -8.67 -1.01 9.49
CA GLU A 238 -9.79 -1.36 8.61
C GLU A 238 -9.72 -0.59 7.28
N VAL A 239 -9.51 0.74 7.33
CA VAL A 239 -9.30 1.57 6.13
C VAL A 239 -8.16 1.04 5.29
N LYS A 240 -7.00 0.81 5.92
CA LYS A 240 -5.81 0.26 5.26
C LYS A 240 -6.12 -1.08 4.61
N SER A 241 -6.75 -1.99 5.33
CA SER A 241 -7.04 -3.34 4.85
C SER A 241 -7.95 -3.31 3.62
N ALA A 242 -9.01 -2.50 3.67
CA ALA A 242 -9.94 -2.34 2.57
C ALA A 242 -9.25 -1.70 1.33
N ALA A 243 -8.57 -0.56 1.51
CA ALA A 243 -7.89 0.14 0.42
C ALA A 243 -6.78 -0.71 -0.22
N TYR A 244 -5.96 -1.39 0.60
CA TYR A 244 -4.87 -2.22 0.06
C TYR A 244 -5.37 -3.45 -0.68
N THR A 245 -6.51 -4.03 -0.27
CA THR A 245 -7.14 -5.12 -1.00
C THR A 245 -7.58 -4.66 -2.38
N VAL A 246 -8.36 -3.58 -2.47
CA VAL A 246 -8.81 -3.01 -3.75
C VAL A 246 -7.62 -2.65 -4.65
N ASN A 247 -6.65 -1.90 -4.10
CA ASN A 247 -5.47 -1.46 -4.87
C ASN A 247 -4.62 -2.63 -5.37
N ARG A 248 -4.41 -3.65 -4.54
CA ARG A 248 -3.66 -4.86 -4.91
C ARG A 248 -4.35 -5.61 -6.04
N ASP A 249 -5.67 -5.74 -5.97
CA ASP A 249 -6.42 -6.50 -6.94
C ASP A 249 -6.44 -5.77 -8.30
N ILE A 250 -6.58 -4.44 -8.33
CA ILE A 250 -6.39 -3.62 -9.53
C ILE A 250 -4.96 -3.78 -10.09
N GLN A 251 -3.94 -3.67 -9.25
CA GLN A 251 -2.54 -3.80 -9.69
C GLN A 251 -2.22 -5.19 -10.23
N ARG A 252 -2.83 -6.25 -9.68
CA ARG A 252 -2.69 -7.61 -10.20
C ARG A 252 -3.20 -7.71 -11.63
N CYS A 253 -4.38 -7.15 -11.93
CA CYS A 253 -4.91 -7.12 -13.28
C CYS A 253 -3.93 -6.47 -14.28
N PHE A 254 -3.30 -5.37 -13.90
CA PHE A 254 -2.32 -4.70 -14.76
C PHE A 254 -1.03 -5.52 -14.94
N GLN A 255 -0.54 -6.19 -13.90
CA GLN A 255 0.63 -7.06 -14.01
C GLN A 255 0.37 -8.26 -14.92
N ASP A 256 -0.82 -8.84 -14.86
CA ASP A 256 -1.22 -9.95 -15.72
C ASP A 256 -1.34 -9.48 -17.19
N LEU A 257 -1.86 -8.29 -17.44
CA LEU A 257 -1.92 -7.68 -18.79
C LEU A 257 -0.52 -7.38 -19.33
N ASP A 258 0.37 -6.82 -18.53
CA ASP A 258 1.75 -6.53 -18.92
C ASP A 258 2.54 -7.81 -19.28
N GLN A 259 2.27 -8.93 -18.62
CA GLN A 259 2.84 -10.22 -18.95
C GLN A 259 2.31 -10.79 -20.27
N ILE A 260 1.03 -10.55 -20.58
CA ILE A 260 0.41 -10.97 -21.86
C ILE A 260 0.94 -10.14 -23.04
N ILE A 261 1.19 -8.83 -22.82
CA ILE A 261 1.67 -7.90 -23.85
C ILE A 261 3.18 -8.10 -24.11
N GLN A 262 3.93 -8.76 -23.22
CA GLN A 262 5.30 -9.21 -23.45
C GLN A 262 5.32 -10.73 -23.77
N PRO A 263 4.96 -11.14 -24.99
CA PRO A 263 5.11 -12.54 -25.39
C PRO A 263 6.60 -12.82 -25.55
N ASP A 264 7.09 -13.72 -24.72
CA ASP A 264 8.33 -14.46 -24.87
C ASP A 264 9.58 -13.71 -25.35
N GLY A 265 10.44 -13.33 -24.42
CA GLY A 265 11.86 -13.53 -24.61
C GLY A 265 12.59 -12.54 -25.49
N PHE A 266 12.52 -11.22 -25.25
CA PHE A 266 13.69 -10.38 -25.44
C PHE A 266 14.32 -10.06 -24.08
N SER A 267 14.89 -11.11 -23.47
CA SER A 267 15.96 -10.92 -22.50
C SER A 267 17.13 -10.34 -23.29
N ILE A 268 17.30 -9.03 -23.25
CA ILE A 268 18.57 -8.41 -23.59
C ILE A 268 19.52 -8.83 -22.47
N GLU A 269 20.14 -10.02 -22.65
CA GLU A 269 21.33 -10.34 -21.88
C GLU A 269 22.33 -9.25 -22.18
N ALA A 270 22.56 -8.38 -21.24
CA ALA A 270 23.66 -7.44 -21.25
C ALA A 270 24.93 -8.30 -21.32
N LYS A 271 25.48 -8.49 -22.54
CA LYS A 271 26.78 -9.11 -22.76
C LYS A 271 27.77 -8.40 -21.83
N LYS A 272 28.24 -9.11 -20.82
CA LYS A 272 29.39 -8.67 -20.02
C LYS A 272 30.53 -8.44 -21.01
N PRO A 273 31.23 -7.30 -20.94
CA PRO A 273 32.39 -7.08 -21.81
C PRO A 273 33.41 -8.17 -21.51
N SER A 274 33.79 -8.92 -22.56
CA SER A 274 34.85 -9.93 -22.52
C SER A 274 36.15 -9.24 -22.13
N LYS A 275 36.80 -9.74 -21.09
CA LYS A 275 38.16 -9.31 -20.72
C LYS A 275 39.09 -9.53 -21.95
N PRO A 276 39.97 -8.58 -22.30
CA PRO A 276 40.95 -8.76 -23.38
C PRO A 276 41.87 -9.93 -23.03
N SER A 277 41.98 -10.88 -23.95
CA SER A 277 42.92 -12.00 -23.88
C SER A 277 44.33 -11.45 -23.91
N LYS A 278 45.15 -11.80 -22.92
CA LYS A 278 46.58 -11.55 -22.93
C LYS A 278 47.20 -12.31 -24.12
N ALA A 279 47.79 -11.60 -25.08
CA ALA A 279 48.64 -12.16 -26.11
C ALA A 279 49.81 -12.88 -25.45
N LYS A 280 50.03 -14.13 -25.84
CA LYS A 280 51.25 -14.86 -25.52
C LYS A 280 52.34 -14.40 -26.48
N ASP A 281 53.37 -13.79 -25.94
CA ASP A 281 54.63 -13.52 -26.67
C ASP A 281 55.25 -14.84 -27.08
N GLY A 282 55.46 -14.99 -28.40
CA GLY A 282 56.16 -16.11 -29.01
C GLY A 282 57.67 -16.00 -28.76
N GLN A 283 58.24 -17.02 -28.17
CA GLN A 283 59.72 -17.20 -28.12
C GLN A 283 60.20 -17.55 -29.47
N THR A 284 61.09 -16.71 -30.01
CA THR A 284 61.97 -17.03 -31.20
C THR A 284 63.14 -17.85 -30.72
N GLN A 285 63.28 -19.10 -31.18
CA GLN A 285 64.49 -19.89 -31.03
C GLN A 285 65.48 -19.45 -32.10
N GLU A 286 66.63 -18.98 -31.67
CA GLU A 286 67.83 -18.92 -32.48
C GLU A 286 68.56 -20.26 -32.39
N THR A 287 68.86 -20.86 -33.53
CA THR A 287 69.80 -21.99 -33.71
C THR A 287 71.13 -21.45 -34.18
N PRO A 288 72.23 -22.09 -33.76
CA PRO A 288 73.56 -21.49 -33.90
C PRO A 288 74.28 -21.87 -35.20
N ARG A 289 75.17 -20.97 -35.61
CA ARG A 289 76.47 -21.27 -36.19
C ARG A 289 77.46 -20.23 -35.78
#